data_98d819a52ad5525cafd0c457fb27ac8f
#
_entry.id   98d819a52ad5525cafd0c457fb27ac8f
#
_cell.length_a   1.000
_cell.length_b   1.000
_cell.length_c   1.000
_cell.angle_alpha   90.00
_cell.angle_beta   90.00
_cell.angle_gamma   90.00
#
_symmetry.space_group_name_H-M   'P 1'
#
loop_
_entity.id
_entity.type
_entity.pdbx_description
1 polymer ?
#
loop_
_entity_poly.entity_id
_entity_poly.type
_entity_poly.pdbx_seq_one_letter_code
_entity_poly.pdbx_strand_id
1 'polypeptide(L)'
;MCRSRYRGYIGENTVEDSMDDVATIYDKGYITPRIHVGRSGYFYTDDRLCVDPTDDYARITNRRVIDKAYRIAYDTLLDYLLDEVYVNQDGTMQAGILKSWQAAVEGAINSSMTANGELSADTSAGESGATCYIDPTQNVLATSTIKMTLKVRPYGYARQIEVELGFDVQTNS
;
A
#
# COMPACT_ATOMS: atom_id res chain seq x y z
N MET A 1 -11.35 6.95 6.45
CA MET A 1 -11.61 8.27 7.06
C MET A 1 -12.09 8.05 8.49
N CYS A 2 -11.36 8.51 9.48
CA CYS A 2 -11.74 8.29 10.89
C CYS A 2 -12.63 9.44 11.35
N ARG A 3 -13.76 9.11 11.99
CA ARG A 3 -14.75 10.07 12.46
C ARG A 3 -14.72 10.07 14.00
N SER A 4 -14.34 11.19 14.61
CA SER A 4 -14.39 11.37 16.07
C SER A 4 -15.72 12.05 16.48
N ARG A 5 -16.28 11.63 17.61
CA ARG A 5 -17.46 12.26 18.23
C ARG A 5 -17.10 13.31 19.28
N TYR A 6 -15.81 13.45 19.61
CA TYR A 6 -15.33 14.38 20.62
C TYR A 6 -14.83 15.67 19.97
N ARG A 7 -14.73 16.75 20.77
CA ARG A 7 -14.13 18.01 20.30
C ARG A 7 -12.69 17.76 19.88
N GLY A 8 -12.31 18.27 18.71
CA GLY A 8 -10.94 18.27 18.23
C GLY A 8 -10.25 19.59 18.59
N TYR A 9 -8.94 19.53 18.85
CA TYR A 9 -8.12 20.70 19.13
C TYR A 9 -6.88 20.69 18.25
N ILE A 10 -6.42 21.88 17.86
CA ILE A 10 -5.13 22.15 17.24
C ILE A 10 -4.38 23.09 18.18
N GLY A 11 -3.42 22.53 18.94
CA GLY A 11 -2.83 23.26 20.05
C GLY A 11 -3.86 23.54 21.14
N GLU A 12 -4.04 24.82 21.50
CA GLU A 12 -5.00 25.27 22.52
C GLU A 12 -6.36 25.64 21.96
N ASN A 13 -6.47 25.80 20.64
CA ASN A 13 -7.67 26.22 19.94
C ASN A 13 -8.52 25.04 19.48
N THR A 14 -9.83 25.25 19.36
CA THR A 14 -10.69 24.25 18.75
C THR A 14 -10.41 24.13 17.25
N VAL A 15 -10.74 22.97 16.64
CA VAL A 15 -10.59 22.79 15.19
C VAL A 15 -11.41 23.81 14.42
N GLU A 16 -12.60 24.14 14.94
CA GLU A 16 -13.50 25.15 14.35
C GLU A 16 -12.85 26.54 14.25
N ASP A 17 -12.14 26.94 15.30
CA ASP A 17 -11.46 28.24 15.38
C ASP A 17 -10.15 28.28 14.59
N SER A 18 -9.59 27.11 14.23
CA SER A 18 -8.30 26.96 13.57
C SER A 18 -8.40 26.57 12.10
N MET A 19 -9.58 26.63 11.50
CA MET A 19 -9.79 26.17 10.12
C MET A 19 -8.95 26.94 9.09
N ASP A 20 -8.68 28.20 9.32
CA ASP A 20 -7.85 29.04 8.45
C ASP A 20 -6.37 28.59 8.47
N ASP A 21 -5.89 28.01 9.56
CA ASP A 21 -4.53 27.53 9.72
C ASP A 21 -4.33 26.13 9.14
N VAL A 22 -5.40 25.35 8.93
CA VAL A 22 -5.32 23.96 8.47
C VAL A 22 -4.55 23.81 7.16
N ALA A 23 -4.75 24.72 6.20
CA ALA A 23 -4.04 24.69 4.93
C ALA A 23 -2.53 24.90 5.13
N THR A 24 -2.16 25.88 5.93
CA THR A 24 -0.75 26.18 6.25
C THR A 24 -0.05 25.04 6.98
N ILE A 25 -0.76 24.40 7.90
CA ILE A 25 -0.23 23.24 8.64
C ILE A 25 -0.08 22.04 7.72
N TYR A 26 -1.05 21.83 6.83
CA TYR A 26 -1.00 20.78 5.82
C TYR A 26 0.19 20.96 4.86
N ASP A 27 0.45 22.18 4.39
CA ASP A 27 1.57 22.47 3.49
C ASP A 27 2.93 22.20 4.14
N LYS A 28 3.01 22.32 5.46
CA LYS A 28 4.19 21.94 6.25
C LYS A 28 4.33 20.41 6.44
N GLY A 29 3.42 19.61 5.91
CA GLY A 29 3.46 18.15 5.97
C GLY A 29 2.81 17.50 7.19
N TYR A 30 2.08 18.26 8.01
CA TYR A 30 1.40 17.73 9.18
C TYR A 30 0.00 17.18 8.84
N ILE A 31 -0.44 16.20 9.61
CA ILE A 31 -1.79 15.66 9.57
C ILE A 31 -2.60 16.34 10.67
N THR A 32 -3.68 17.03 10.30
CA THR A 32 -4.54 17.72 11.24
C THR A 32 -6.00 17.27 11.10
N PRO A 33 -6.80 17.35 12.17
CA PRO A 33 -8.24 17.27 12.04
C PRO A 33 -8.77 18.51 11.32
N ARG A 34 -9.84 18.33 10.56
CA ARG A 34 -10.60 19.41 9.92
C ARG A 34 -12.08 19.07 9.91
N ILE A 35 -12.92 20.07 9.69
CA ILE A 35 -14.36 19.90 9.44
C ILE A 35 -14.67 20.12 7.95
N HIS A 36 -15.79 19.56 7.51
CA HIS A 36 -16.33 19.80 6.17
C HIS A 36 -17.72 20.42 6.27
N VAL A 37 -17.98 21.40 5.43
CA VAL A 37 -19.32 22.03 5.32
C VAL A 37 -20.36 20.96 4.97
N GLY A 38 -21.46 20.95 5.68
CA GLY A 38 -22.55 19.98 5.48
C GLY A 38 -22.29 18.57 6.01
N ARG A 39 -21.18 18.35 6.73
CA ARG A 39 -20.90 17.05 7.36
C ARG A 39 -20.55 17.21 8.84
N SER A 40 -21.13 16.37 9.69
CA SER A 40 -20.82 16.36 11.11
C SER A 40 -19.59 15.47 11.40
N GLY A 41 -18.76 15.91 12.35
CA GLY A 41 -17.57 15.21 12.83
C GLY A 41 -16.27 15.74 12.22
N TYR A 42 -15.15 15.23 12.75
CA TYR A 42 -13.81 15.61 12.34
C TYR A 42 -13.23 14.61 11.37
N PHE A 43 -12.46 15.10 10.41
CA PHE A 43 -11.81 14.31 9.37
C PHE A 43 -10.33 14.66 9.36
N TYR A 44 -9.45 13.70 9.13
CA TYR A 44 -8.03 14.00 8.92
C TYR A 44 -7.80 14.60 7.53
N THR A 45 -6.88 15.56 7.45
CA THR A 45 -6.51 16.22 6.19
C THR A 45 -5.91 15.24 5.18
N ASP A 46 -5.04 14.34 5.65
CA ASP A 46 -4.32 13.38 4.80
C ASP A 46 -3.72 12.24 5.65
N ASP A 47 -2.86 11.41 5.04
CA ASP A 47 -2.09 10.33 5.64
C ASP A 47 -0.58 10.42 5.30
N ARG A 48 -0.05 11.64 5.24
CA ARG A 48 1.35 11.92 4.87
C ARG A 48 2.34 11.43 5.92
N LEU A 49 3.53 11.03 5.44
CA LEU A 49 4.71 10.76 6.27
C LEU A 49 5.76 11.86 6.06
N CYS A 50 6.72 11.95 6.98
CA CYS A 50 7.81 12.95 6.95
C CYS A 50 8.92 12.53 5.96
N VAL A 51 8.56 12.28 4.71
CA VAL A 51 9.44 11.94 3.60
C VAL A 51 9.07 12.79 2.38
N ASP A 52 9.89 12.74 1.32
CA ASP A 52 9.58 13.45 0.08
C ASP A 52 8.19 13.02 -0.44
N PRO A 53 7.33 13.96 -0.86
CA PRO A 53 5.99 13.65 -1.36
C PRO A 53 5.96 12.72 -2.58
N THR A 54 7.06 12.63 -3.32
CA THR A 54 7.23 11.75 -4.49
C THR A 54 7.72 10.36 -4.15
N ASP A 55 8.07 10.10 -2.88
CA ASP A 55 8.49 8.79 -2.40
C ASP A 55 7.30 7.82 -2.37
N ASP A 56 7.50 6.59 -2.80
CA ASP A 56 6.50 5.52 -2.78
C ASP A 56 5.95 5.27 -1.36
N TYR A 57 6.74 5.57 -0.35
CA TYR A 57 6.38 5.45 1.07
C TYR A 57 5.89 6.75 1.71
N ALA A 58 5.58 7.77 0.91
CA ALA A 58 5.10 9.06 1.43
C ALA A 58 3.75 8.99 2.15
N ARG A 59 3.09 7.83 2.12
CA ARG A 59 1.75 7.62 2.66
C ARG A 59 1.71 6.48 3.68
N ILE A 60 1.06 6.74 4.82
CA ILE A 60 0.88 5.73 5.89
C ILE A 60 0.17 4.49 5.36
N THR A 61 -0.85 4.68 4.52
CA THR A 61 -1.61 3.59 3.93
C THR A 61 -0.74 2.67 3.09
N ASN A 62 0.08 3.22 2.20
CA ASN A 62 1.00 2.45 1.36
C ASN A 62 2.06 1.75 2.23
N ARG A 63 2.62 2.46 3.21
CA ARG A 63 3.61 1.90 4.12
C ARG A 63 3.07 0.70 4.88
N ARG A 64 1.84 0.79 5.40
CA ARG A 64 1.19 -0.31 6.13
C ARG A 64 0.95 -1.54 5.25
N VAL A 65 0.57 -1.33 3.98
CA VAL A 65 0.39 -2.42 3.02
C VAL A 65 1.70 -3.17 2.81
N ILE A 66 2.79 -2.45 2.56
CA ILE A 66 4.11 -3.05 2.35
C ILE A 66 4.61 -3.76 3.60
N ASP A 67 4.48 -3.14 4.78
CA ASP A 67 4.92 -3.75 6.05
C ASP A 67 4.13 -5.03 6.36
N LYS A 68 2.84 -5.10 6.02
CA LYS A 68 2.05 -6.32 6.18
C LYS A 68 2.48 -7.40 5.20
N ALA A 69 2.64 -7.05 3.92
CA ALA A 69 3.12 -7.98 2.89
C ALA A 69 4.50 -8.54 3.24
N TYR A 70 5.42 -7.69 3.70
CA TYR A 70 6.74 -8.12 4.14
C TYR A 70 6.67 -9.13 5.29
N ARG A 71 5.84 -8.88 6.32
CA ARG A 71 5.70 -9.82 7.44
C ARG A 71 5.15 -11.17 7.02
N ILE A 72 4.15 -11.19 6.12
CA ILE A 72 3.58 -12.43 5.60
C ILE A 72 4.63 -13.20 4.78
N ALA A 73 5.35 -12.50 3.89
CA ALA A 73 6.41 -13.11 3.10
C ALA A 73 7.54 -13.66 4.00
N TYR A 74 7.95 -12.89 5.01
CA TYR A 74 8.97 -13.31 5.97
C TYR A 74 8.55 -14.59 6.72
N ASP A 75 7.33 -14.61 7.26
CA ASP A 75 6.79 -15.76 7.98
C ASP A 75 6.73 -17.00 7.08
N THR A 76 6.24 -16.84 5.84
CA THR A 76 6.20 -17.93 4.86
C THR A 76 7.59 -18.44 4.50
N LEU A 77 8.59 -17.56 4.40
CA LEU A 77 9.95 -17.94 4.01
C LEU A 77 10.76 -18.56 5.15
N LEU A 78 10.36 -18.37 6.41
CA LEU A 78 10.99 -19.05 7.54
C LEU A 78 10.89 -20.56 7.44
N ASP A 79 9.82 -21.08 6.85
CA ASP A 79 9.63 -22.52 6.65
C ASP A 79 10.64 -23.11 5.65
N TYR A 80 11.21 -22.28 4.80
CA TYR A 80 12.23 -22.66 3.79
C TYR A 80 13.66 -22.34 4.22
N LEU A 81 13.81 -21.65 5.36
CA LEU A 81 15.14 -21.26 5.83
C LEU A 81 15.93 -22.51 6.29
N LEU A 82 17.13 -22.67 5.74
CA LEU A 82 18.02 -23.83 5.95
C LEU A 82 17.51 -25.14 5.33
N ASP A 83 16.47 -25.10 4.52
CA ASP A 83 16.01 -26.26 3.77
C ASP A 83 17.00 -26.65 2.66
N GLU A 84 17.00 -27.93 2.31
CA GLU A 84 17.77 -28.46 1.20
C GLU A 84 17.16 -28.03 -0.13
N VAL A 85 17.95 -27.33 -0.97
CA VAL A 85 17.50 -26.86 -2.28
C VAL A 85 18.15 -27.67 -3.37
N TYR A 86 17.34 -28.33 -4.21
CA TYR A 86 17.86 -29.03 -5.38
C TYR A 86 18.40 -28.01 -6.41
N VAL A 87 19.65 -28.20 -6.79
CA VAL A 87 20.36 -27.35 -7.74
C VAL A 87 20.69 -28.10 -9.03
N ASN A 88 20.81 -27.37 -10.12
CA ASN A 88 21.30 -27.84 -11.41
C ASN A 88 22.80 -27.99 -11.37
N GLN A 89 23.40 -28.53 -12.45
CA GLN A 89 24.87 -28.72 -12.57
C GLN A 89 25.66 -27.38 -12.52
N ASP A 90 25.03 -26.30 -12.90
CA ASP A 90 25.59 -24.93 -12.85
C ASP A 90 25.44 -24.24 -11.49
N GLY A 91 24.84 -24.92 -10.51
CA GLY A 91 24.58 -24.39 -9.16
C GLY A 91 23.34 -23.49 -9.05
N THR A 92 22.54 -23.37 -10.11
CA THR A 92 21.28 -22.63 -10.08
C THR A 92 20.17 -23.50 -9.49
N MET A 93 19.13 -22.85 -8.96
CA MET A 93 17.95 -23.52 -8.40
C MET A 93 17.11 -24.19 -9.50
N GLN A 94 16.59 -25.39 -9.24
CA GLN A 94 15.71 -26.05 -10.19
C GLN A 94 14.41 -25.24 -10.38
N ALA A 95 13.95 -25.11 -11.63
CA ALA A 95 12.81 -24.26 -12.00
C ALA A 95 11.50 -24.64 -11.28
N GLY A 96 11.29 -25.92 -11.00
CA GLY A 96 10.09 -26.39 -10.27
C GLY A 96 10.07 -25.89 -8.84
N ILE A 97 11.20 -25.96 -8.14
CA ILE A 97 11.33 -25.50 -6.75
C ILE A 97 11.22 -23.98 -6.68
N LEU A 98 11.90 -23.28 -7.59
CA LEU A 98 11.82 -21.84 -7.71
C LEU A 98 10.36 -21.35 -7.84
N LYS A 99 9.60 -21.98 -8.76
CA LYS A 99 8.18 -21.65 -8.95
C LYS A 99 7.32 -22.00 -7.73
N SER A 100 7.63 -23.09 -7.04
CA SER A 100 6.88 -23.47 -5.84
C SER A 100 7.06 -22.46 -4.72
N TRP A 101 8.27 -21.92 -4.53
CA TRP A 101 8.53 -20.88 -3.54
C TRP A 101 7.88 -19.54 -3.90
N GLN A 102 7.93 -19.16 -5.18
CA GLN A 102 7.19 -17.99 -5.67
C GLN A 102 5.70 -18.14 -5.38
N ALA A 103 5.11 -19.28 -5.75
CA ALA A 103 3.69 -19.54 -5.55
C ALA A 103 3.29 -19.57 -4.07
N ALA A 104 4.14 -20.09 -3.19
CA ALA A 104 3.89 -20.11 -1.75
C ALA A 104 3.78 -18.68 -1.17
N VAL A 105 4.73 -17.79 -1.51
CA VAL A 105 4.72 -16.40 -1.04
C VAL A 105 3.54 -15.63 -1.65
N GLU A 106 3.30 -15.77 -2.95
CA GLU A 106 2.15 -15.14 -3.62
C GLU A 106 0.83 -15.62 -3.03
N GLY A 107 0.68 -16.91 -2.82
CA GLY A 107 -0.51 -17.53 -2.24
C GLY A 107 -0.78 -17.05 -0.82
N ALA A 108 0.25 -16.97 0.03
CA ALA A 108 0.13 -16.47 1.40
C ALA A 108 -0.34 -15.00 1.44
N ILE A 109 0.23 -14.15 0.58
CA ILE A 109 -0.16 -12.74 0.50
C ILE A 109 -1.56 -12.60 -0.09
N ASN A 110 -1.89 -13.32 -1.17
CA ASN A 110 -3.20 -13.24 -1.79
C ASN A 110 -4.31 -13.72 -0.87
N SER A 111 -4.11 -14.81 -0.13
CA SER A 111 -5.09 -15.30 0.84
C SER A 111 -5.28 -14.36 2.04
N SER A 112 -4.21 -13.69 2.48
CA SER A 112 -4.23 -12.84 3.68
C SER A 112 -4.58 -11.38 3.39
N MET A 113 -4.31 -10.87 2.19
CA MET A 113 -4.48 -9.46 1.83
C MET A 113 -5.42 -9.25 0.65
N THR A 114 -5.21 -9.93 -0.49
CA THR A 114 -6.06 -9.75 -1.68
C THR A 114 -7.49 -10.23 -1.40
N ALA A 115 -7.65 -11.39 -0.81
CA ALA A 115 -8.96 -11.93 -0.44
C ALA A 115 -9.72 -11.05 0.57
N ASN A 116 -9.00 -10.31 1.40
CA ASN A 116 -9.58 -9.38 2.38
C ASN A 116 -9.77 -7.95 1.84
N GLY A 117 -9.54 -7.71 0.54
CA GLY A 117 -9.72 -6.41 -0.07
C GLY A 117 -8.68 -5.35 0.38
N GLU A 118 -7.48 -5.77 0.75
CA GLU A 118 -6.41 -4.88 1.16
C GLU A 118 -5.46 -4.52 0.00
N LEU A 119 -5.48 -5.31 -1.08
CA LEU A 119 -4.73 -5.06 -2.33
C LEU A 119 -5.69 -4.83 -3.48
N SER A 120 -5.29 -3.95 -4.40
CA SER A 120 -6.04 -3.62 -5.61
C SER A 120 -5.87 -4.73 -6.65
N ALA A 121 -6.82 -5.68 -6.67
CA ALA A 121 -6.88 -6.74 -7.66
C ALA A 121 -8.33 -7.12 -7.90
N ASP A 122 -8.68 -7.42 -9.15
CA ASP A 122 -9.97 -7.99 -9.50
C ASP A 122 -9.92 -9.51 -9.30
N THR A 123 -10.34 -9.96 -8.11
CA THR A 123 -10.37 -11.38 -7.78
C THR A 123 -11.36 -12.16 -8.63
N SER A 124 -12.39 -11.52 -9.18
CA SER A 124 -13.36 -12.14 -10.08
C SER A 124 -12.76 -12.44 -11.46
N ALA A 125 -11.78 -11.64 -11.88
CA ALA A 125 -10.98 -11.86 -13.08
C ALA A 125 -9.74 -12.76 -12.83
N GLY A 126 -9.56 -13.25 -11.61
CA GLY A 126 -8.41 -14.08 -11.23
C GLY A 126 -7.11 -13.29 -11.10
N GLU A 127 -7.19 -11.96 -10.92
CA GLU A 127 -6.00 -11.15 -10.71
C GLU A 127 -5.38 -11.37 -9.34
N SER A 128 -4.03 -11.31 -9.30
CA SER A 128 -3.24 -11.31 -8.07
C SER A 128 -2.88 -9.88 -7.68
N GLY A 129 -3.05 -9.55 -6.41
CA GLY A 129 -2.60 -8.27 -5.82
C GLY A 129 -1.11 -8.25 -5.50
N ALA A 130 -0.44 -9.42 -5.55
CA ALA A 130 0.98 -9.58 -5.28
C ALA A 130 1.63 -10.47 -6.33
N THR A 131 2.88 -10.16 -6.67
CA THR A 131 3.72 -10.97 -7.55
C THR A 131 5.09 -11.15 -6.92
N CYS A 132 5.59 -12.38 -6.97
CA CYS A 132 6.90 -12.75 -6.47
C CYS A 132 7.78 -13.24 -7.60
N TYR A 133 9.00 -12.74 -7.68
CA TYR A 133 9.97 -13.12 -8.68
C TYR A 133 11.29 -13.53 -8.04
N ILE A 134 11.80 -14.68 -8.42
CA ILE A 134 13.14 -15.16 -8.10
C ILE A 134 13.89 -15.29 -9.43
N ASP A 135 15.03 -14.64 -9.53
CA ASP A 135 15.88 -14.75 -10.72
C ASP A 135 16.42 -16.19 -10.84
N PRO A 136 16.11 -16.91 -11.94
CA PRO A 136 16.54 -18.28 -12.12
C PRO A 136 18.06 -18.44 -12.36
N THR A 137 18.77 -17.36 -12.65
CA THR A 137 20.21 -17.39 -12.92
C THR A 137 21.09 -17.29 -11.67
N GLN A 138 20.48 -17.15 -10.49
CA GLN A 138 21.23 -17.09 -9.22
C GLN A 138 21.92 -18.41 -8.92
N ASN A 139 23.25 -18.37 -8.72
CA ASN A 139 24.01 -19.53 -8.28
C ASN A 139 23.89 -19.69 -6.76
N VAL A 140 22.92 -20.46 -6.34
CA VAL A 140 22.61 -20.69 -4.92
C VAL A 140 23.69 -21.55 -4.26
N LEU A 141 24.27 -22.48 -5.00
CA LEU A 141 25.33 -23.35 -4.48
C LEU A 141 26.59 -22.56 -4.07
N ALA A 142 26.95 -21.54 -4.85
CA ALA A 142 28.11 -20.72 -4.56
C ALA A 142 27.87 -19.65 -3.49
N THR A 143 26.64 -19.09 -3.44
CA THR A 143 26.35 -17.92 -2.60
C THR A 143 25.60 -18.24 -1.32
N SER A 144 24.99 -19.43 -1.24
CA SER A 144 24.06 -19.81 -0.17
C SER A 144 22.97 -18.75 0.09
N THR A 145 22.61 -18.01 -0.96
CA THR A 145 21.69 -16.88 -0.87
C THR A 145 20.70 -16.91 -2.02
N ILE A 146 19.42 -16.70 -1.71
CA ILE A 146 18.34 -16.53 -2.69
C ILE A 146 17.79 -15.13 -2.54
N LYS A 147 17.83 -14.35 -3.63
CA LYS A 147 17.24 -13.01 -3.70
C LYS A 147 15.88 -13.11 -4.37
N MET A 148 14.89 -12.53 -3.73
CA MET A 148 13.50 -12.53 -4.16
C MET A 148 13.01 -11.09 -4.28
N THR A 149 12.26 -10.80 -5.34
CA THR A 149 11.59 -9.51 -5.52
C THR A 149 10.09 -9.70 -5.35
N LEU A 150 9.53 -9.04 -4.36
CA LEU A 150 8.09 -9.01 -4.10
C LEU A 150 7.51 -7.66 -4.51
N LYS A 151 6.44 -7.68 -5.29
CA LYS A 151 5.68 -6.48 -5.69
C LYS A 151 4.24 -6.65 -5.24
N VAL A 152 3.68 -5.61 -4.64
CA VAL A 152 2.28 -5.56 -4.21
C VAL A 152 1.60 -4.35 -4.84
N ARG A 153 0.29 -4.46 -5.10
CA ARG A 153 -0.51 -3.40 -5.72
C ARG A 153 -1.45 -2.80 -4.66
N PRO A 154 -1.11 -1.68 -4.02
CA PRO A 154 -2.02 -1.00 -3.10
C PRO A 154 -3.19 -0.34 -3.84
N TYR A 155 -4.25 0.03 -3.10
CA TYR A 155 -5.33 0.84 -3.66
C TYR A 155 -4.86 2.28 -3.90
N GLY A 156 -5.32 2.87 -5.02
CA GLY A 156 -5.25 4.31 -5.25
C GLY A 156 -6.36 5.04 -4.47
N TYR A 157 -6.05 6.25 -4.00
CA TYR A 157 -7.01 7.11 -3.30
C TYR A 157 -7.19 8.43 -4.06
N ALA A 158 -8.45 8.78 -4.37
CA ALA A 158 -8.79 10.11 -4.88
C ALA A 158 -8.69 11.12 -3.73
N ARG A 159 -7.58 11.84 -3.64
CA ARG A 159 -7.32 12.83 -2.59
C ARG A 159 -7.85 14.21 -2.93
N GLN A 160 -7.97 14.50 -4.21
CA GLN A 160 -8.55 15.71 -4.76
C GLN A 160 -9.53 15.33 -5.86
N ILE A 161 -10.70 15.95 -5.83
CA ILE A 161 -11.73 15.79 -6.84
C ILE A 161 -12.05 17.19 -7.35
N GLU A 162 -11.76 17.45 -8.61
CA GLU A 162 -12.11 18.68 -9.30
C GLU A 162 -13.38 18.44 -10.11
N VAL A 163 -14.34 19.35 -9.95
CA VAL A 163 -15.61 19.27 -10.64
C VAL A 163 -15.81 20.55 -11.43
N GLU A 164 -15.84 20.42 -12.75
CA GLU A 164 -16.24 21.51 -13.63
C GLU A 164 -17.76 21.52 -13.76
N LEU A 165 -18.40 22.63 -13.38
CA LEU A 165 -19.84 22.80 -13.47
C LEU A 165 -20.18 23.89 -14.50
N GLY A 166 -20.95 23.54 -15.51
CA GLY A 166 -21.45 24.46 -16.53
C GLY A 166 -22.97 24.35 -16.71
N PHE A 167 -23.55 25.33 -17.39
CA PHE A 167 -24.92 25.27 -17.82
C PHE A 167 -25.00 24.59 -19.20
N ASP A 168 -25.91 23.62 -19.33
CA ASP A 168 -26.27 23.06 -20.63
C ASP A 168 -27.28 24.00 -21.28
N VAL A 169 -26.79 24.87 -22.17
CA VAL A 169 -27.64 25.80 -22.93
C VAL A 169 -27.90 25.18 -24.31
N GLN A 170 -29.08 24.64 -24.50
CA GLN A 170 -29.52 24.24 -25.84
C GLN A 170 -29.77 25.50 -26.70
N THR A 171 -28.86 25.76 -27.62
CA THR A 171 -29.14 26.69 -28.74
C THR A 171 -30.10 26.00 -29.71
N ASN A 172 -31.37 26.29 -29.58
CA ASN A 172 -32.35 25.93 -30.65
C ASN A 172 -31.96 26.67 -31.93
N SER A 173 -31.45 25.94 -32.91
CA SER A 173 -31.24 26.39 -34.30
C SER A 173 -32.51 26.13 -35.08
#